data_c20abd780a13e8c7980bed575ddda70a
#
_entry.id   c20abd780a13e8c7980bed575ddda70a
#
_cell.length_a   1.000
_cell.length_b   1.000
_cell.length_c   1.000
_cell.angle_alpha   90.00
_cell.angle_beta   90.00
_cell.angle_gamma   90.00
#
_symmetry.space_group_name_H-M   'P 1'
#
loop_
_entity.id
_entity.type
_entity.pdbx_description
1 polymer ?
#
loop_
_entity_poly.entity_id
_entity_poly.type
_entity_poly.pdbx_seq_one_letter_code
_entity_poly.pdbx_strand_id
1 'polypeptide(L)'
;MRRAPTMVPVLAALLLGAGCRGQAPRAPADETPDARMARIVDSLRPAVERAMGVPFKSVPRSAMRSREQLRRYLVGKLEEPEQEARTRQSETVYHLLGLLPDSVRLKAVLLDVLTEQVAGYYDPDSAMLFGVTGQDESRTLQTLAHEMVHALQSQYVRVDSILDDVRDADRLAASRAVLEGEATVAQIRMLQPDVDLAQLGEAWSLMRGQLKDVQSTMPAFARAPFVLREELLFPYLSGGEFMRWWETTPLRDSLPYGPRMPRSTEQILHPDRYLSRDAPVTVSMDSAGGGAGQLDDVLGDLSLRLLTGALRGSPEPPLAAPTGWGGDRYRVIETPEGPALVWYIVWDNPAVARRFMDGTGAALLARERDGYRDALESIVVDGRAATRYVTAPAGWTGWSALPEARVGAR
;
A
#
# COMPACT_ATOMS: atom_id res chain seq x y z
N MET A 1 13.80 10.77 -21.58
CA MET A 1 12.99 11.15 -20.43
C MET A 1 12.15 9.92 -20.06
N ARG A 2 12.54 9.18 -19.04
CA ARG A 2 11.74 8.06 -18.53
C ARG A 2 10.58 8.68 -17.74
N ARG A 3 9.35 8.38 -18.13
CA ARG A 3 8.16 8.78 -17.38
C ARG A 3 8.12 7.97 -16.09
N ALA A 4 7.88 8.65 -14.98
CA ALA A 4 7.69 8.04 -13.67
C ALA A 4 6.49 7.10 -13.66
N PRO A 5 6.51 5.96 -12.92
CA PRO A 5 5.31 5.20 -12.65
C PRO A 5 4.37 6.07 -11.83
N THR A 6 3.32 6.51 -12.46
CA THR A 6 2.30 7.34 -11.85
C THR A 6 1.60 6.57 -10.73
N MET A 7 1.47 7.19 -9.56
CA MET A 7 0.56 6.71 -8.52
C MET A 7 -0.80 6.43 -9.16
N VAL A 8 -1.25 5.18 -9.15
CA VAL A 8 -2.68 4.91 -9.29
C VAL A 8 -3.31 5.60 -8.08
N PRO A 9 -4.21 6.59 -8.26
CA PRO A 9 -4.84 7.24 -7.14
C PRO A 9 -5.61 6.17 -6.36
N VAL A 10 -5.09 5.82 -5.20
CA VAL A 10 -5.68 4.80 -4.33
C VAL A 10 -6.48 5.52 -3.28
N LEU A 11 -7.76 5.28 -3.29
CA LEU A 11 -8.71 5.48 -2.18
C LEU A 11 -8.75 6.87 -1.50
N ALA A 12 -9.01 7.92 -2.22
CA ALA A 12 -9.33 9.19 -1.60
C ALA A 12 -10.81 9.27 -1.19
N ALA A 13 -11.23 8.53 -0.20
CA ALA A 13 -12.48 8.80 0.53
C ALA A 13 -12.53 8.07 1.87
N LEU A 14 -11.64 8.44 2.77
CA LEU A 14 -11.82 8.17 4.18
C LEU A 14 -13.02 8.99 4.66
N LEU A 15 -14.20 8.38 4.68
CA LEU A 15 -15.39 8.94 5.31
C LEU A 15 -15.18 8.96 6.83
N LEU A 16 -14.56 10.02 7.33
CA LEU A 16 -14.71 10.38 8.72
C LEU A 16 -16.14 10.88 8.89
N GLY A 17 -17.03 9.99 9.28
CA GLY A 17 -18.43 10.30 9.58
C GLY A 17 -18.59 11.07 10.88
N ALA A 18 -18.02 12.26 10.96
CA ALA A 18 -18.34 13.23 12.00
C ALA A 18 -19.03 14.41 11.32
N GLY A 19 -20.27 14.62 11.67
CA GLY A 19 -21.16 15.63 11.07
C GLY A 19 -20.60 17.05 11.18
N CYS A 20 -19.78 17.45 10.24
CA CYS A 20 -19.52 18.87 9.99
C CYS A 20 -20.69 19.44 9.22
N ARG A 21 -21.67 20.03 9.93
CA ARG A 21 -22.68 20.93 9.37
C ARG A 21 -22.03 22.31 9.06
N GLY A 22 -20.97 22.31 8.26
CA GLY A 22 -20.57 23.52 7.55
C GLY A 22 -21.49 23.66 6.34
N GLN A 23 -22.43 24.62 6.36
CA GLN A 23 -23.20 24.97 5.17
C GLN A 23 -22.21 25.49 4.13
N ALA A 24 -21.98 24.69 3.06
CA ALA A 24 -21.30 25.22 1.89
C ALA A 24 -22.05 26.45 1.36
N PRO A 25 -21.36 27.47 0.85
CA PRO A 25 -22.01 28.64 0.25
C PRO A 25 -22.95 28.16 -0.87
N ARG A 26 -24.19 28.63 -0.84
CA ARG A 26 -25.23 28.25 -1.81
C ARG A 26 -24.72 28.52 -3.22
N ALA A 27 -24.60 27.49 -4.05
CA ALA A 27 -24.13 27.63 -5.43
C ALA A 27 -25.04 28.54 -6.24
N PRO A 28 -24.50 29.38 -7.15
CA PRO A 28 -25.30 30.08 -8.16
C PRO A 28 -26.08 29.08 -9.02
N ALA A 29 -27.30 29.43 -9.44
CA ALA A 29 -28.22 28.55 -10.16
C ALA A 29 -27.67 28.04 -11.51
N ASP A 30 -26.70 28.75 -12.11
CA ASP A 30 -26.12 28.49 -13.44
C ASP A 30 -24.63 28.11 -13.38
N GLU A 31 -24.11 27.66 -12.22
CA GLU A 31 -22.71 27.29 -12.07
C GLU A 31 -22.39 25.98 -12.79
N THR A 32 -21.39 25.99 -13.69
CA THR A 32 -20.91 24.74 -14.33
C THR A 32 -20.24 23.82 -13.31
N PRO A 33 -20.22 22.50 -13.53
CA PRO A 33 -19.53 21.56 -12.63
C PRO A 33 -18.05 21.91 -12.38
N ASP A 34 -17.33 22.35 -13.43
CA ASP A 34 -15.92 22.73 -13.31
C ASP A 34 -15.76 24.04 -12.52
N ALA A 35 -16.65 25.04 -12.70
CA ALA A 35 -16.63 26.28 -11.92
C ALA A 35 -16.90 25.99 -10.43
N ARG A 36 -17.87 25.12 -10.15
CA ARG A 36 -18.14 24.66 -8.77
C ARG A 36 -16.93 23.96 -8.16
N MET A 37 -16.25 23.10 -8.93
CA MET A 37 -15.04 22.43 -8.49
C MET A 37 -13.92 23.42 -8.15
N ALA A 38 -13.66 24.40 -9.03
CA ALA A 38 -12.67 25.44 -8.80
C ALA A 38 -12.97 26.25 -7.54
N ARG A 39 -14.21 26.62 -7.31
CA ARG A 39 -14.64 27.34 -6.10
C ARG A 39 -14.43 26.52 -4.82
N ILE A 40 -14.69 25.21 -4.88
CA ILE A 40 -14.42 24.29 -3.75
C ILE A 40 -12.92 24.25 -3.46
N VAL A 41 -12.07 24.08 -4.47
CA VAL A 41 -10.60 24.10 -4.34
C VAL A 41 -10.12 25.40 -3.72
N ASP A 42 -10.60 26.55 -4.21
CA ASP A 42 -10.24 27.85 -3.65
C ASP A 42 -10.68 28.01 -2.18
N SER A 43 -11.83 27.48 -1.81
CA SER A 43 -12.32 27.51 -0.42
C SER A 43 -11.53 26.63 0.53
N LEU A 44 -11.02 25.48 0.05
CA LEU A 44 -10.24 24.52 0.84
C LEU A 44 -8.77 24.96 0.99
N ARG A 45 -8.23 25.72 0.02
CA ARG A 45 -6.81 26.08 -0.02
C ARG A 45 -6.26 26.62 1.32
N PRO A 46 -6.88 27.60 2.01
CA PRO A 46 -6.33 28.12 3.25
C PRO A 46 -6.28 27.07 4.38
N ALA A 47 -7.22 26.13 4.37
CA ALA A 47 -7.25 25.05 5.36
C ALA A 47 -6.14 24.02 5.10
N VAL A 48 -5.92 23.66 3.83
CA VAL A 48 -4.83 22.76 3.41
C VAL A 48 -3.47 23.37 3.75
N GLU A 49 -3.24 24.64 3.38
CA GLU A 49 -1.99 25.36 3.66
C GLU A 49 -1.69 25.44 5.17
N ARG A 50 -2.71 25.68 5.99
CA ARG A 50 -2.56 25.65 7.46
C ARG A 50 -2.25 24.25 7.98
N ALA A 51 -2.97 23.23 7.50
CA ALA A 51 -2.78 21.85 7.95
C ALA A 51 -1.39 21.31 7.61
N MET A 52 -0.85 21.71 6.45
CA MET A 52 0.46 21.31 5.94
C MET A 52 1.61 22.22 6.38
N GLY A 53 1.30 23.41 6.90
CA GLY A 53 2.30 24.39 7.33
C GLY A 53 3.08 25.07 6.20
N VAL A 54 2.69 24.89 4.94
CA VAL A 54 3.34 25.48 3.76
C VAL A 54 2.30 25.94 2.73
N PRO A 55 2.56 27.03 1.98
CA PRO A 55 1.63 27.52 0.97
C PRO A 55 1.74 26.74 -0.34
N PHE A 56 0.70 26.75 -1.18
CA PHE A 56 0.82 26.30 -2.57
C PHE A 56 1.77 27.21 -3.35
N LYS A 57 2.74 26.65 -4.06
CA LYS A 57 3.55 27.37 -5.06
C LYS A 57 2.70 27.74 -6.28
N SER A 58 1.74 26.87 -6.60
CA SER A 58 0.75 27.06 -7.66
C SER A 58 -0.53 26.30 -7.30
N VAL A 59 -1.67 26.97 -7.31
CA VAL A 59 -2.95 26.32 -7.05
C VAL A 59 -3.26 25.36 -8.20
N PRO A 60 -3.54 24.07 -7.93
CA PRO A 60 -3.81 23.11 -8.99
C PRO A 60 -5.12 23.47 -9.73
N ARG A 61 -5.11 23.32 -11.04
CA ARG A 61 -6.34 23.41 -11.84
C ARG A 61 -7.24 22.23 -11.50
N SER A 62 -8.53 22.40 -11.72
CA SER A 62 -9.50 21.35 -11.40
C SER A 62 -10.55 21.18 -12.48
N ALA A 63 -11.09 19.97 -12.60
CA ALA A 63 -12.18 19.64 -13.52
C ALA A 63 -13.01 18.47 -12.98
N MET A 64 -14.23 18.33 -13.47
CA MET A 64 -15.08 17.17 -13.19
C MET A 64 -14.90 16.07 -14.25
N ARG A 65 -14.99 14.83 -13.81
CA ARG A 65 -14.95 13.64 -14.66
C ARG A 65 -16.15 12.75 -14.40
N SER A 66 -16.67 12.12 -15.45
CA SER A 66 -17.65 11.06 -15.26
C SER A 66 -17.01 9.78 -14.74
N ARG A 67 -17.80 8.88 -14.16
CA ARG A 67 -17.35 7.54 -13.73
C ARG A 67 -16.70 6.76 -14.87
N GLU A 68 -17.20 6.91 -16.09
CA GLU A 68 -16.63 6.30 -17.27
C GLU A 68 -15.27 6.90 -17.66
N GLN A 69 -15.10 8.22 -17.54
CA GLN A 69 -13.81 8.88 -17.76
C GLN A 69 -12.78 8.46 -16.71
N LEU A 70 -13.18 8.35 -15.43
CA LEU A 70 -12.35 7.78 -14.38
C LEU A 70 -11.92 6.36 -14.74
N ARG A 71 -12.86 5.49 -15.14
CA ARG A 71 -12.55 4.10 -15.48
C ARG A 71 -11.55 4.01 -16.64
N ARG A 72 -11.70 4.83 -17.67
CA ARG A 72 -10.71 4.91 -18.77
C ARG A 72 -9.34 5.36 -18.29
N TYR A 73 -9.29 6.34 -17.40
CA TYR A 73 -8.03 6.79 -16.79
C TYR A 73 -7.37 5.66 -16.00
N LEU A 74 -8.11 4.95 -15.15
CA LEU A 74 -7.60 3.82 -14.37
C LEU A 74 -7.11 2.66 -15.25
N VAL A 75 -7.84 2.34 -16.33
CA VAL A 75 -7.37 1.35 -17.33
C VAL A 75 -6.03 1.77 -17.90
N GLY A 76 -5.91 3.04 -18.36
CA GLY A 76 -4.65 3.54 -18.91
C GLY A 76 -3.49 3.44 -17.92
N LYS A 77 -3.72 3.75 -16.64
CA LYS A 77 -2.71 3.64 -15.57
C LYS A 77 -2.32 2.18 -15.28
N LEU A 78 -3.29 1.28 -15.22
CA LEU A 78 -3.03 -0.15 -15.01
C LEU A 78 -2.37 -0.84 -16.20
N GLU A 79 -2.45 -0.24 -17.40
CA GLU A 79 -1.82 -0.72 -18.63
C GLU A 79 -0.47 -0.07 -18.92
N GLU A 80 0.01 0.85 -18.08
CA GLU A 80 1.39 1.31 -18.14
C GLU A 80 2.33 0.11 -17.94
N PRO A 81 3.36 -0.07 -18.78
CA PRO A 81 4.13 -1.33 -18.83
C PRO A 81 4.71 -1.79 -17.49
N GLU A 82 5.20 -0.85 -16.68
CA GLU A 82 5.76 -1.16 -15.36
C GLU A 82 4.66 -1.57 -14.37
N GLN A 83 3.52 -0.85 -14.37
CA GLN A 83 2.40 -1.18 -13.50
C GLN A 83 1.75 -2.51 -13.89
N GLU A 84 1.61 -2.78 -15.18
CA GLU A 84 1.09 -4.04 -15.67
C GLU A 84 2.01 -5.21 -15.29
N ALA A 85 3.33 -5.04 -15.41
CA ALA A 85 4.30 -6.05 -15.01
C ALA A 85 4.23 -6.33 -13.50
N ARG A 86 4.16 -5.29 -12.66
CA ARG A 86 4.00 -5.42 -11.20
C ARG A 86 2.68 -6.12 -10.84
N THR A 87 1.58 -5.74 -11.47
CA THR A 87 0.26 -6.35 -11.21
C THR A 87 0.27 -7.84 -11.56
N ARG A 88 0.87 -8.23 -12.69
CA ARG A 88 1.03 -9.65 -13.07
C ARG A 88 1.91 -10.42 -12.09
N GLN A 89 3.03 -9.83 -11.68
CA GLN A 89 3.92 -10.44 -10.69
C GLN A 89 3.20 -10.68 -9.37
N SER A 90 2.50 -9.68 -8.83
CA SER A 90 1.71 -9.82 -7.61
C SER A 90 0.61 -10.86 -7.77
N GLU A 91 -0.12 -10.88 -8.89
CA GLU A 91 -1.14 -11.90 -9.18
C GLU A 91 -0.53 -13.30 -9.12
N THR A 92 0.60 -13.53 -9.79
CA THR A 92 1.29 -14.81 -9.79
C THR A 92 1.71 -15.25 -8.38
N VAL A 93 2.32 -14.34 -7.61
CA VAL A 93 2.75 -14.63 -6.24
C VAL A 93 1.56 -14.92 -5.32
N TYR A 94 0.47 -14.15 -5.45
CA TYR A 94 -0.73 -14.37 -4.63
C TYR A 94 -1.41 -15.69 -4.95
N HIS A 95 -1.46 -16.10 -6.22
CA HIS A 95 -1.93 -17.44 -6.60
C HIS A 95 -1.02 -18.54 -6.00
N LEU A 96 0.31 -18.39 -6.13
CA LEU A 96 1.27 -19.36 -5.60
C LEU A 96 1.20 -19.49 -4.08
N LEU A 97 0.98 -18.38 -3.36
CA LEU A 97 0.84 -18.35 -1.91
C LEU A 97 -0.59 -18.66 -1.42
N GLY A 98 -1.58 -18.74 -2.33
CA GLY A 98 -3.00 -18.97 -1.99
C GLY A 98 -3.70 -17.78 -1.36
N LEU A 99 -3.18 -16.59 -1.57
CA LEU A 99 -3.80 -15.34 -1.17
C LEU A 99 -4.91 -14.91 -2.13
N LEU A 100 -4.85 -15.42 -3.36
CA LEU A 100 -5.80 -15.13 -4.43
C LEU A 100 -6.26 -16.47 -5.04
N PRO A 101 -7.58 -16.72 -5.18
CA PRO A 101 -8.07 -17.87 -5.94
C PRO A 101 -7.61 -17.82 -7.40
N ASP A 102 -7.22 -18.95 -7.98
CA ASP A 102 -6.68 -19.04 -9.36
C ASP A 102 -7.63 -18.48 -10.44
N SER A 103 -8.93 -18.44 -10.16
CA SER A 103 -9.96 -17.88 -11.04
C SER A 103 -10.03 -16.35 -11.00
N VAL A 104 -9.41 -15.68 -10.03
CA VAL A 104 -9.48 -14.24 -9.81
C VAL A 104 -8.32 -13.55 -10.53
N ARG A 105 -8.63 -12.48 -11.26
CA ARG A 105 -7.65 -11.63 -11.95
C ARG A 105 -7.47 -10.33 -11.18
N LEU A 106 -6.26 -10.09 -10.68
CA LEU A 106 -5.93 -8.94 -9.82
C LEU A 106 -6.27 -7.60 -10.50
N LYS A 107 -5.88 -7.43 -11.78
CA LYS A 107 -6.18 -6.21 -12.55
C LYS A 107 -7.68 -5.91 -12.60
N ALA A 108 -8.52 -6.93 -12.79
CA ALA A 108 -9.98 -6.75 -12.86
C ALA A 108 -10.55 -6.32 -11.50
N VAL A 109 -10.13 -6.97 -10.42
CA VAL A 109 -10.57 -6.61 -9.06
C VAL A 109 -10.13 -5.20 -8.70
N LEU A 110 -8.86 -4.83 -8.96
CA LEU A 110 -8.37 -3.48 -8.71
C LEU A 110 -9.17 -2.44 -9.49
N LEU A 111 -9.45 -2.68 -10.78
CA LEU A 111 -10.22 -1.76 -11.61
C LEU A 111 -11.65 -1.56 -11.08
N ASP A 112 -12.31 -2.62 -10.64
CA ASP A 112 -13.68 -2.56 -10.10
C ASP A 112 -13.70 -1.80 -8.76
N VAL A 113 -12.79 -2.15 -7.84
CA VAL A 113 -12.68 -1.50 -6.53
C VAL A 113 -12.34 -0.02 -6.67
N LEU A 114 -11.33 0.33 -7.47
CA LEU A 114 -10.92 1.73 -7.66
C LEU A 114 -12.01 2.54 -8.37
N THR A 115 -12.69 1.95 -9.37
CA THR A 115 -13.81 2.61 -10.05
C THR A 115 -14.97 2.89 -9.08
N GLU A 116 -15.23 2.01 -8.11
CA GLU A 116 -16.27 2.20 -7.09
C GLU A 116 -15.89 3.25 -6.07
N GLN A 117 -14.65 3.21 -5.58
CA GLN A 117 -14.23 3.98 -4.41
C GLN A 117 -13.76 5.39 -4.72
N VAL A 118 -13.12 5.62 -5.86
CA VAL A 118 -12.54 6.92 -6.19
C VAL A 118 -13.63 7.96 -6.44
N ALA A 119 -13.68 8.98 -5.59
CA ALA A 119 -14.59 10.13 -5.70
C ALA A 119 -13.91 11.37 -6.28
N GLY A 120 -12.58 11.38 -6.33
CA GLY A 120 -11.71 12.37 -6.95
C GLY A 120 -10.28 11.89 -6.90
N TYR A 121 -9.39 12.59 -7.58
CA TYR A 121 -7.96 12.28 -7.60
C TYR A 121 -7.12 13.46 -8.06
N TYR A 122 -5.89 13.53 -7.60
CA TYR A 122 -4.86 14.38 -8.16
C TYR A 122 -4.06 13.59 -9.22
N ASP A 123 -3.92 14.17 -10.40
CA ASP A 123 -3.11 13.61 -11.46
C ASP A 123 -1.79 14.39 -11.56
N PRO A 124 -0.66 13.81 -11.14
CA PRO A 124 0.63 14.49 -11.15
C PRO A 124 1.14 14.81 -12.56
N ASP A 125 0.78 14.01 -13.57
CA ASP A 125 1.21 14.24 -14.96
C ASP A 125 0.66 15.53 -15.53
N SER A 126 -0.60 15.84 -15.24
CA SER A 126 -1.26 17.06 -15.67
C SER A 126 -1.24 18.18 -14.62
N ALA A 127 -0.81 17.89 -13.40
CA ALA A 127 -0.91 18.74 -12.21
C ALA A 127 -2.35 19.26 -12.00
N MET A 128 -3.34 18.38 -12.18
CA MET A 128 -4.76 18.71 -12.07
C MET A 128 -5.46 17.87 -11.00
N LEU A 129 -6.46 18.48 -10.39
CA LEU A 129 -7.42 17.82 -9.52
C LEU A 129 -8.67 17.43 -10.32
N PHE A 130 -9.13 16.20 -10.14
CA PHE A 130 -10.36 15.72 -10.75
C PHE A 130 -11.35 15.27 -9.68
N GLY A 131 -12.57 15.83 -9.73
CA GLY A 131 -13.71 15.30 -8.99
C GLY A 131 -14.51 14.34 -9.87
N VAL A 132 -15.13 13.33 -9.28
CA VAL A 132 -15.96 12.37 -10.00
C VAL A 132 -17.45 12.72 -9.81
N THR A 133 -18.20 12.84 -10.91
CA THR A 133 -19.63 13.18 -10.87
C THR A 133 -20.46 12.09 -10.19
N GLY A 134 -21.61 12.49 -9.62
CA GLY A 134 -22.54 11.55 -8.95
C GLY A 134 -22.18 11.26 -7.49
N GLN A 135 -21.26 12.01 -6.90
CA GLN A 135 -20.98 11.98 -5.47
C GLN A 135 -21.79 13.04 -4.74
N ASP A 136 -22.07 12.80 -3.46
CA ASP A 136 -22.62 13.85 -2.60
C ASP A 136 -21.55 14.92 -2.31
N GLU A 137 -22.01 16.11 -1.90
CA GLU A 137 -21.14 17.25 -1.71
C GLU A 137 -20.14 17.06 -0.57
N SER A 138 -20.56 16.40 0.52
CA SER A 138 -19.69 16.13 1.67
C SER A 138 -18.53 15.22 1.27
N ARG A 139 -18.82 14.15 0.54
CA ARG A 139 -17.79 13.23 0.03
C ARG A 139 -16.85 13.92 -0.95
N THR A 140 -17.38 14.77 -1.82
CA THR A 140 -16.55 15.55 -2.75
C THR A 140 -15.60 16.46 -1.99
N LEU A 141 -16.08 17.22 -1.00
CA LEU A 141 -15.25 18.10 -0.18
C LEU A 141 -14.13 17.34 0.55
N GLN A 142 -14.47 16.22 1.20
CA GLN A 142 -13.50 15.39 1.92
C GLN A 142 -12.43 14.84 0.99
N THR A 143 -12.84 14.31 -0.17
CA THR A 143 -11.92 13.79 -1.17
C THR A 143 -11.01 14.90 -1.69
N LEU A 144 -11.55 16.05 -2.07
CA LEU A 144 -10.75 17.17 -2.60
C LEU A 144 -9.78 17.72 -1.56
N ALA A 145 -10.18 17.78 -0.29
CA ALA A 145 -9.28 18.17 0.80
C ALA A 145 -8.06 17.24 0.86
N HIS A 146 -8.26 15.94 0.76
CA HIS A 146 -7.20 14.93 0.71
C HIS A 146 -6.33 15.07 -0.54
N GLU A 147 -6.94 15.14 -1.73
CA GLU A 147 -6.21 15.25 -3.00
C GLU A 147 -5.41 16.55 -3.14
N MET A 148 -5.86 17.62 -2.52
CA MET A 148 -5.12 18.88 -2.45
C MET A 148 -3.84 18.74 -1.61
N VAL A 149 -3.81 17.86 -0.62
CA VAL A 149 -2.57 17.55 0.11
C VAL A 149 -1.57 16.88 -0.85
N HIS A 150 -1.99 15.93 -1.66
CA HIS A 150 -1.12 15.31 -2.67
C HIS A 150 -0.62 16.32 -3.71
N ALA A 151 -1.49 17.24 -4.14
CA ALA A 151 -1.09 18.33 -5.02
C ALA A 151 -0.04 19.26 -4.36
N LEU A 152 -0.12 19.46 -3.05
CA LEU A 152 0.86 20.23 -2.30
C LEU A 152 2.16 19.44 -2.08
N GLN A 153 2.07 18.16 -1.69
CA GLN A 153 3.21 17.24 -1.57
C GLN A 153 4.04 17.25 -2.85
N SER A 154 3.41 17.12 -4.03
CA SER A 154 4.10 17.10 -5.32
C SER A 154 4.90 18.36 -5.62
N GLN A 155 4.58 19.49 -4.98
CA GLN A 155 5.29 20.77 -5.15
C GLN A 155 6.50 20.91 -4.22
N TYR A 156 6.56 20.16 -3.14
CA TYR A 156 7.63 20.25 -2.12
C TYR A 156 8.48 19.00 -2.02
N VAL A 157 7.92 17.86 -2.39
CA VAL A 157 8.57 16.56 -2.33
C VAL A 157 8.61 15.95 -3.72
N ARG A 158 9.75 15.36 -4.08
CA ARG A 158 9.86 14.61 -5.34
C ARG A 158 9.19 13.24 -5.18
N VAL A 159 7.86 13.24 -5.18
CA VAL A 159 7.05 12.03 -4.99
C VAL A 159 7.45 10.94 -5.97
N ASP A 160 7.68 11.31 -7.25
CA ASP A 160 8.14 10.38 -8.28
C ASP A 160 9.42 9.65 -7.86
N SER A 161 10.45 10.38 -7.37
CA SER A 161 11.70 9.74 -6.97
C SER A 161 11.58 8.91 -5.69
N ILE A 162 10.54 9.11 -4.90
CA ILE A 162 10.23 8.27 -3.73
C ILE A 162 9.62 6.94 -4.18
N LEU A 163 8.82 6.96 -5.25
CA LEU A 163 8.04 5.80 -5.70
C LEU A 163 8.66 5.05 -6.87
N ASP A 164 9.54 5.68 -7.67
CA ASP A 164 10.06 5.13 -8.94
C ASP A 164 11.27 4.19 -8.78
N ASP A 165 12.12 4.42 -7.79
CA ASP A 165 13.42 3.74 -7.70
C ASP A 165 13.36 2.48 -6.82
N VAL A 166 12.15 2.00 -6.52
CA VAL A 166 11.98 0.95 -5.53
C VAL A 166 11.62 -0.39 -6.19
N ARG A 167 12.65 -1.22 -6.41
CA ARG A 167 12.49 -2.66 -6.70
C ARG A 167 12.32 -3.46 -5.40
N ASP A 168 11.44 -2.99 -4.54
CA ASP A 168 11.16 -3.51 -3.21
C ASP A 168 9.73 -3.09 -2.85
N ALA A 169 8.80 -4.03 -3.01
CA ALA A 169 7.37 -3.75 -2.83
C ALA A 169 7.04 -3.37 -1.38
N ASP A 170 7.77 -3.90 -0.40
CA ASP A 170 7.58 -3.56 1.01
C ASP A 170 7.98 -2.11 1.29
N ARG A 171 9.15 -1.69 0.80
CA ARG A 171 9.59 -0.30 0.92
C ARG A 171 8.66 0.66 0.18
N LEU A 172 8.16 0.27 -1.00
CA LEU A 172 7.18 1.05 -1.74
C LEU A 172 5.89 1.22 -0.94
N ALA A 173 5.39 0.15 -0.31
CA ALA A 173 4.21 0.20 0.55
C ALA A 173 4.45 1.10 1.77
N ALA A 174 5.63 1.04 2.40
CA ALA A 174 6.00 1.93 3.50
C ALA A 174 6.05 3.40 3.07
N SER A 175 6.62 3.69 1.89
CA SER A 175 6.67 5.06 1.35
C SER A 175 5.27 5.60 1.04
N ARG A 176 4.39 4.78 0.46
CA ARG A 176 2.98 5.14 0.27
C ARG A 176 2.27 5.40 1.59
N ALA A 177 2.54 4.58 2.61
CA ALA A 177 1.95 4.78 3.93
C ALA A 177 2.32 6.13 4.56
N VAL A 178 3.53 6.64 4.32
CA VAL A 178 3.91 7.99 4.77
C VAL A 178 3.14 9.07 4.01
N LEU A 179 3.06 8.97 2.68
CA LEU A 179 2.38 9.97 1.84
C LEU A 179 0.88 10.03 2.14
N GLU A 180 0.22 8.89 2.16
CA GLU A 180 -1.23 8.78 2.45
C GLU A 180 -1.53 9.07 3.92
N GLY A 181 -0.62 8.67 4.80
CA GLY A 181 -0.74 8.96 6.23
C GLY A 181 -0.68 10.45 6.53
N GLU A 182 0.23 11.21 5.89
CA GLU A 182 0.28 12.66 6.01
C GLU A 182 -1.00 13.31 5.48
N ALA A 183 -1.48 12.86 4.31
CA ALA A 183 -2.73 13.36 3.74
C ALA A 183 -3.93 13.08 4.64
N THR A 184 -3.98 11.89 5.26
CA THR A 184 -5.02 11.51 6.23
C THR A 184 -4.98 12.39 7.48
N VAL A 185 -3.82 12.60 8.06
CA VAL A 185 -3.64 13.46 9.25
C VAL A 185 -3.97 14.92 8.92
N ALA A 186 -3.52 15.44 7.78
CA ALA A 186 -3.87 16.79 7.34
C ALA A 186 -5.38 16.95 7.13
N GLN A 187 -6.04 15.95 6.54
CA GLN A 187 -7.50 15.94 6.37
C GLN A 187 -8.22 15.99 7.72
N ILE A 188 -7.78 15.24 8.73
CA ILE A 188 -8.35 15.31 10.08
C ILE A 188 -8.21 16.71 10.66
N ARG A 189 -7.03 17.32 10.56
CA ARG A 189 -6.80 18.71 11.02
C ARG A 189 -7.71 19.74 10.34
N MET A 190 -7.99 19.53 9.05
CA MET A 190 -8.91 20.42 8.31
C MET A 190 -10.35 20.29 8.75
N LEU A 191 -10.79 19.05 9.00
CA LEU A 191 -12.18 18.76 9.37
C LEU A 191 -12.46 18.95 10.86
N GLN A 192 -11.45 18.79 11.70
CA GLN A 192 -11.53 18.84 13.16
C GLN A 192 -10.33 19.61 13.74
N PRO A 193 -10.27 20.96 13.53
CA PRO A 193 -9.09 21.75 13.88
C PRO A 193 -8.80 21.80 15.38
N ASP A 194 -9.76 21.51 16.22
CA ASP A 194 -9.63 21.53 17.69
C ASP A 194 -9.19 20.16 18.26
N VAL A 195 -9.01 19.13 17.40
CA VAL A 195 -8.61 17.80 17.85
C VAL A 195 -7.10 17.73 18.02
N ASP A 196 -6.68 17.34 19.21
CA ASP A 196 -5.28 16.98 19.50
C ASP A 196 -5.01 15.55 18.99
N LEU A 197 -4.31 15.44 17.86
CA LEU A 197 -3.96 14.18 17.24
C LEU A 197 -3.14 13.27 18.14
N ALA A 198 -2.32 13.83 19.03
CA ALA A 198 -1.51 13.04 19.98
C ALA A 198 -2.36 12.25 20.96
N GLN A 199 -3.55 12.75 21.29
CA GLN A 199 -4.48 12.14 22.23
C GLN A 199 -5.49 11.17 21.58
N LEU A 200 -5.49 11.03 20.25
CA LEU A 200 -6.45 10.19 19.53
C LEU A 200 -6.18 8.67 19.58
N GLY A 201 -5.29 8.16 20.45
CA GLY A 201 -4.90 6.75 20.43
C GLY A 201 -6.07 5.74 20.38
N GLU A 202 -6.99 5.80 21.34
CA GLU A 202 -8.18 4.93 21.35
C GLU A 202 -9.18 5.31 20.27
N ALA A 203 -9.42 6.61 20.06
CA ALA A 203 -10.32 7.09 19.01
C ALA A 203 -9.84 6.71 17.60
N TRP A 204 -8.52 6.56 17.40
CA TRP A 204 -7.97 6.06 16.12
C TRP A 204 -8.41 4.62 15.85
N SER A 205 -8.40 3.76 16.88
CA SER A 205 -8.86 2.38 16.73
C SER A 205 -10.35 2.29 16.40
N LEU A 206 -11.17 3.15 17.01
CA LEU A 206 -12.61 3.25 16.70
C LEU A 206 -12.83 3.76 15.26
N MET A 207 -12.08 4.76 14.83
CA MET A 207 -12.12 5.31 13.49
C MET A 207 -11.70 4.28 12.44
N ARG A 208 -10.68 3.47 12.74
CA ARG A 208 -10.25 2.32 11.92
C ARG A 208 -11.40 1.34 11.71
N GLY A 209 -12.11 0.96 12.78
CA GLY A 209 -13.27 0.08 12.72
C GLY A 209 -14.39 0.67 11.86
N GLN A 210 -14.78 1.91 12.10
CA GLN A 210 -15.81 2.61 11.33
C GLN A 210 -15.48 2.69 9.83
N LEU A 211 -14.21 2.94 9.49
CA LEU A 211 -13.78 2.98 8.10
C LEU A 211 -13.93 1.61 7.42
N LYS A 212 -13.48 0.54 8.07
CA LYS A 212 -13.67 -0.83 7.58
C LYS A 212 -15.14 -1.16 7.38
N ASP A 213 -16.00 -0.76 8.32
CA ASP A 213 -17.45 -0.96 8.22
C ASP A 213 -18.05 -0.25 7.01
N VAL A 214 -17.74 1.04 6.83
CA VAL A 214 -18.21 1.82 5.67
C VAL A 214 -17.72 1.20 4.35
N GLN A 215 -16.47 0.82 4.27
CA GLN A 215 -15.91 0.23 3.07
C GLN A 215 -16.52 -1.15 2.77
N SER A 216 -16.87 -1.92 3.81
CA SER A 216 -17.53 -3.21 3.66
C SER A 216 -18.94 -3.09 3.05
N THR A 217 -19.57 -1.91 3.08
CA THR A 217 -20.84 -1.65 2.41
C THR A 217 -20.70 -1.40 0.90
N MET A 218 -19.48 -1.23 0.39
CA MET A 218 -19.19 -1.03 -1.04
C MET A 218 -19.06 -2.40 -1.74
N PRO A 219 -19.93 -2.71 -2.71
CA PRO A 219 -20.04 -4.08 -3.24
C PRO A 219 -18.76 -4.64 -3.89
N ALA A 220 -17.99 -3.83 -4.62
CA ALA A 220 -16.76 -4.30 -5.25
C ALA A 220 -15.67 -4.53 -4.17
N PHE A 221 -15.52 -3.62 -3.22
CA PHE A 221 -14.59 -3.77 -2.11
C PHE A 221 -14.95 -4.97 -1.22
N ALA A 222 -16.22 -5.13 -0.86
CA ALA A 222 -16.68 -6.23 -0.02
C ALA A 222 -16.39 -7.62 -0.64
N ARG A 223 -16.44 -7.73 -1.97
CA ARG A 223 -16.10 -8.96 -2.70
C ARG A 223 -14.62 -9.14 -2.99
N ALA A 224 -13.81 -8.09 -2.80
CA ALA A 224 -12.38 -8.19 -3.04
C ALA A 224 -11.73 -9.19 -2.06
N PRO A 225 -10.73 -9.96 -2.50
CA PRO A 225 -9.95 -10.82 -1.62
C PRO A 225 -9.40 -10.09 -0.42
N PHE A 226 -9.32 -10.81 0.72
CA PHE A 226 -8.85 -10.25 1.99
C PHE A 226 -7.52 -9.49 1.86
N VAL A 227 -6.53 -10.07 1.18
CA VAL A 227 -5.21 -9.45 0.99
C VAL A 227 -5.33 -8.07 0.33
N LEU A 228 -6.15 -7.94 -0.72
CA LEU A 228 -6.32 -6.68 -1.43
C LEU A 228 -7.02 -5.61 -0.59
N ARG A 229 -8.03 -6.01 0.19
CA ARG A 229 -8.72 -5.08 1.09
C ARG A 229 -7.77 -4.49 2.13
N GLU A 230 -6.95 -5.32 2.76
CA GLU A 230 -6.01 -4.87 3.77
C GLU A 230 -4.84 -4.05 3.17
N GLU A 231 -4.31 -4.44 2.00
CA GLU A 231 -3.29 -3.65 1.30
C GLU A 231 -3.79 -2.27 0.87
N LEU A 232 -5.04 -2.18 0.41
CA LEU A 232 -5.65 -0.90 0.03
C LEU A 232 -5.90 0.00 1.24
N LEU A 233 -6.21 -0.56 2.42
CA LEU A 233 -6.44 0.20 3.64
C LEU A 233 -5.16 0.58 4.38
N PHE A 234 -4.10 -0.21 4.23
CA PHE A 234 -2.85 -0.06 4.98
C PHE A 234 -2.25 1.34 4.92
N PRO A 235 -2.10 2.00 3.75
CA PRO A 235 -1.49 3.32 3.67
C PRO A 235 -2.26 4.38 4.48
N TYR A 236 -3.57 4.30 4.52
CA TYR A 236 -4.44 5.24 5.23
C TYR A 236 -4.48 4.96 6.72
N LEU A 237 -4.73 3.70 7.11
CA LEU A 237 -4.93 3.31 8.49
C LEU A 237 -3.62 3.24 9.26
N SER A 238 -2.67 2.46 8.77
CA SER A 238 -1.37 2.29 9.44
C SER A 238 -0.43 3.46 9.14
N GLY A 239 -0.47 4.01 7.95
CA GLY A 239 0.26 5.23 7.62
C GLY A 239 -0.21 6.43 8.42
N GLY A 240 -1.53 6.62 8.54
CA GLY A 240 -2.10 7.69 9.38
C GLY A 240 -1.76 7.51 10.86
N GLU A 241 -1.77 6.27 11.38
CA GLU A 241 -1.35 5.98 12.75
C GLU A 241 0.14 6.26 12.97
N PHE A 242 0.98 5.91 12.02
CA PHE A 242 2.41 6.24 12.04
C PHE A 242 2.62 7.76 12.03
N MET A 243 1.94 8.51 11.15
CA MET A 243 2.05 9.97 11.11
C MET A 243 1.49 10.63 12.36
N ARG A 244 0.39 10.14 12.92
CA ARG A 244 -0.12 10.56 14.23
C ARG A 244 0.90 10.33 15.35
N TRP A 245 1.53 9.13 15.37
CA TRP A 245 2.60 8.84 16.31
C TRP A 245 3.80 9.79 16.10
N TRP A 246 4.17 10.09 14.85
CA TRP A 246 5.25 11.04 14.53
C TRP A 246 5.07 12.38 15.23
N GLU A 247 3.83 12.88 15.30
CA GLU A 247 3.49 14.13 15.99
C GLU A 247 3.79 14.11 17.50
N THR A 248 3.86 12.92 18.10
CA THR A 248 4.18 12.76 19.54
C THR A 248 5.68 12.72 19.81
N THR A 249 6.50 12.67 18.77
CA THR A 249 7.95 12.53 18.87
C THR A 249 8.66 13.88 18.82
N PRO A 250 9.94 13.96 19.27
CA PRO A 250 10.77 15.15 19.06
C PRO A 250 11.04 15.46 17.57
N LEU A 251 10.64 14.58 16.64
CA LEU A 251 10.82 14.72 15.19
C LEU A 251 9.66 15.48 14.52
N ARG A 252 8.59 15.81 15.27
CA ARG A 252 7.35 16.43 14.76
C ARG A 252 7.55 17.69 13.92
N ASP A 253 8.61 18.45 14.18
CA ASP A 253 8.94 19.67 13.41
C ASP A 253 9.56 19.38 12.03
N SER A 254 9.59 18.11 11.64
CA SER A 254 10.09 17.63 10.35
C SER A 254 9.19 16.53 9.81
N LEU A 255 9.33 16.21 8.54
CA LEU A 255 8.59 15.11 7.91
C LEU A 255 9.50 13.91 7.68
N PRO A 256 8.97 12.68 7.68
CA PRO A 256 9.74 11.47 7.46
C PRO A 256 10.07 11.24 5.98
N TYR A 257 10.57 12.27 5.29
CA TYR A 257 10.97 12.21 3.90
C TYR A 257 12.49 12.12 3.73
N GLY A 258 12.93 11.73 2.54
CA GLY A 258 14.33 11.58 2.19
C GLY A 258 15.04 10.52 3.06
N PRO A 259 16.15 10.85 3.74
CA PRO A 259 16.88 9.90 4.58
C PRO A 259 16.10 9.38 5.80
N ARG A 260 14.98 10.02 6.14
CA ARG A 260 14.10 9.61 7.25
C ARG A 260 12.94 8.75 6.79
N MET A 261 12.80 8.48 5.49
CA MET A 261 11.74 7.62 4.98
C MET A 261 11.85 6.23 5.61
N PRO A 262 10.78 5.69 6.21
CA PRO A 262 10.75 4.29 6.65
C PRO A 262 11.17 3.35 5.53
N ARG A 263 11.91 2.32 5.88
CA ARG A 263 12.50 1.39 4.91
C ARG A 263 11.71 0.10 4.76
N SER A 264 10.66 -0.09 5.59
CA SER A 264 9.83 -1.29 5.58
C SER A 264 8.44 -1.01 6.14
N THR A 265 7.48 -1.84 5.80
CA THR A 265 6.16 -1.82 6.43
C THR A 265 6.22 -2.20 7.91
N GLU A 266 7.23 -2.97 8.34
CA GLU A 266 7.47 -3.24 9.77
C GLU A 266 7.71 -1.94 10.55
N GLN A 267 8.49 -1.00 10.00
CA GLN A 267 8.75 0.29 10.64
C GLN A 267 7.50 1.19 10.72
N ILE A 268 6.57 1.03 9.79
CA ILE A 268 5.26 1.71 9.84
C ILE A 268 4.37 1.10 10.94
N LEU A 269 4.31 -0.23 11.00
CA LEU A 269 3.48 -0.97 11.96
C LEU A 269 4.02 -0.94 13.39
N HIS A 270 5.35 -0.82 13.54
CA HIS A 270 6.07 -0.83 14.80
C HIS A 270 7.05 0.35 14.85
N PRO A 271 6.58 1.54 15.27
CA PRO A 271 7.40 2.75 15.31
C PRO A 271 8.64 2.65 16.19
N ASP A 272 8.68 1.77 17.18
CA ASP A 272 9.87 1.43 17.97
C ASP A 272 11.00 0.84 17.11
N ARG A 273 10.67 0.04 16.10
CA ARG A 273 11.63 -0.45 15.10
C ARG A 273 12.19 0.69 14.25
N TYR A 274 11.37 1.68 13.92
CA TYR A 274 11.84 2.89 13.25
C TYR A 274 12.81 3.69 14.13
N LEU A 275 12.47 3.93 15.39
CA LEU A 275 13.34 4.68 16.34
C LEU A 275 14.66 3.96 16.60
N SER A 276 14.64 2.64 16.73
CA SER A 276 15.85 1.83 16.89
C SER A 276 16.69 1.71 15.61
N ARG A 277 16.23 2.27 14.49
CA ARG A 277 16.83 2.15 13.17
C ARG A 277 16.99 0.70 12.71
N ASP A 278 16.07 -0.14 13.14
CA ASP A 278 15.99 -1.54 12.73
C ASP A 278 15.48 -1.61 11.27
N ALA A 279 16.43 -1.61 10.35
CA ALA A 279 16.16 -1.70 8.93
C ALA A 279 16.29 -3.16 8.46
N PRO A 280 15.50 -3.60 7.47
CA PRO A 280 15.65 -4.93 6.92
C PRO A 280 17.02 -5.12 6.29
N VAL A 281 17.53 -6.35 6.37
CA VAL A 281 18.72 -6.73 5.63
C VAL A 281 18.38 -6.90 4.15
N THR A 282 19.34 -6.61 3.28
CA THR A 282 19.19 -6.87 1.85
C THR A 282 19.45 -8.35 1.59
N VAL A 283 18.43 -9.05 1.07
CA VAL A 283 18.57 -10.43 0.59
C VAL A 283 18.73 -10.39 -0.94
N SER A 284 19.72 -11.08 -1.45
CA SER A 284 19.94 -11.26 -2.89
C SER A 284 20.02 -12.76 -3.23
N MET A 285 19.73 -13.11 -4.46
CA MET A 285 19.86 -14.48 -4.98
C MET A 285 20.84 -14.47 -6.15
N ASP A 286 21.63 -15.55 -6.28
CA ASP A 286 22.46 -15.75 -7.46
C ASP A 286 21.62 -16.01 -8.72
N SER A 287 22.27 -16.20 -9.87
CA SER A 287 21.59 -16.39 -11.16
C SER A 287 21.14 -17.86 -11.41
N ALA A 288 21.32 -18.75 -10.46
CA ALA A 288 20.90 -20.15 -10.64
C ALA A 288 19.36 -20.25 -10.80
N GLY A 289 18.93 -21.15 -11.65
CA GLY A 289 17.50 -21.39 -11.93
C GLY A 289 16.83 -20.32 -12.78
N GLY A 290 17.57 -19.33 -13.30
CA GLY A 290 17.00 -18.18 -13.98
C GLY A 290 17.47 -17.95 -15.41
N GLY A 291 16.51 -17.55 -16.27
CA GLY A 291 16.71 -17.02 -17.60
C GLY A 291 16.48 -15.50 -17.67
N ALA A 292 16.55 -14.93 -18.86
CA ALA A 292 16.19 -13.54 -19.10
C ALA A 292 14.70 -13.32 -18.71
N GLY A 293 14.43 -12.33 -17.85
CA GLY A 293 13.05 -12.00 -17.43
C GLY A 293 12.70 -12.40 -16.00
N GLN A 294 13.67 -12.78 -15.15
CA GLN A 294 13.43 -13.04 -13.74
C GLN A 294 12.86 -11.82 -13.01
N LEU A 295 11.85 -12.06 -12.21
CA LEU A 295 11.21 -11.06 -11.36
C LEU A 295 11.53 -11.39 -9.90
N ASP A 296 12.47 -10.65 -9.34
CA ASP A 296 12.81 -10.71 -7.91
C ASP A 296 12.19 -9.51 -7.21
N ASP A 297 11.57 -9.73 -6.04
CA ASP A 297 11.03 -8.63 -5.23
C ASP A 297 11.00 -9.05 -3.74
N VAL A 298 10.53 -8.14 -2.88
CA VAL A 298 10.38 -8.30 -1.44
C VAL A 298 8.89 -8.35 -1.11
N LEU A 299 8.46 -9.33 -0.32
CA LEU A 299 7.09 -9.38 0.21
C LEU A 299 6.91 -8.49 1.43
N GLY A 300 7.87 -8.52 2.35
CA GLY A 300 7.88 -7.70 3.54
C GLY A 300 7.00 -8.17 4.68
N ASP A 301 7.04 -7.42 5.78
CA ASP A 301 6.34 -7.76 7.01
C ASP A 301 4.81 -7.71 6.86
N LEU A 302 4.28 -6.71 6.14
CA LEU A 302 2.84 -6.60 5.88
C LEU A 302 2.31 -7.85 5.15
N SER A 303 2.92 -8.22 4.03
CA SER A 303 2.46 -9.38 3.24
C SER A 303 2.60 -10.69 4.01
N LEU A 304 3.63 -10.83 4.85
CA LEU A 304 3.79 -11.99 5.75
C LEU A 304 2.64 -12.08 6.76
N ARG A 305 2.18 -10.95 7.29
CA ARG A 305 1.02 -10.87 8.20
C ARG A 305 -0.28 -11.21 7.51
N LEU A 306 -0.46 -10.68 6.30
CA LEU A 306 -1.64 -10.96 5.48
C LEU A 306 -1.70 -12.44 5.11
N LEU A 307 -0.56 -13.03 4.74
CA LEU A 307 -0.46 -14.46 4.50
C LEU A 307 -0.83 -15.27 5.74
N THR A 308 -0.28 -14.89 6.90
CA THR A 308 -0.57 -15.56 8.17
C THR A 308 -2.07 -15.48 8.51
N GLY A 309 -2.68 -14.31 8.33
CA GLY A 309 -4.10 -14.09 8.56
C GLY A 309 -4.97 -14.92 7.62
N ALA A 310 -4.68 -14.87 6.32
CA ALA A 310 -5.40 -15.63 5.30
C ALA A 310 -5.37 -17.14 5.55
N LEU A 311 -4.19 -17.69 5.82
CA LEU A 311 -4.03 -19.14 6.09
C LEU A 311 -4.73 -19.60 7.38
N ARG A 312 -4.92 -18.71 8.35
CA ARG A 312 -5.67 -19.00 9.58
C ARG A 312 -7.17 -18.73 9.47
N GLY A 313 -7.63 -18.22 8.32
CA GLY A 313 -9.02 -17.77 8.16
C GLY A 313 -9.37 -16.59 9.08
N SER A 314 -8.38 -15.80 9.49
CA SER A 314 -8.61 -14.64 10.36
C SER A 314 -9.26 -13.51 9.57
N PRO A 315 -10.30 -12.85 10.11
CA PRO A 315 -10.91 -11.69 9.46
C PRO A 315 -10.00 -10.44 9.48
N GLU A 316 -8.98 -10.44 10.33
CA GLU A 316 -8.02 -9.36 10.48
C GLU A 316 -6.58 -9.88 10.51
N PRO A 317 -5.63 -9.15 9.90
CA PRO A 317 -4.22 -9.50 9.99
C PRO A 317 -3.71 -9.29 11.43
N PRO A 318 -2.78 -10.13 11.92
CA PRO A 318 -2.20 -9.97 13.25
C PRO A 318 -1.18 -8.81 13.28
N LEU A 319 -1.64 -7.57 13.28
CA LEU A 319 -0.77 -6.38 13.22
C LEU A 319 -0.10 -6.03 14.55
N ALA A 320 -0.66 -6.45 15.67
CA ALA A 320 -0.28 -5.96 17.00
C ALA A 320 1.13 -6.40 17.47
N ALA A 321 1.59 -7.58 17.08
CA ALA A 321 2.88 -8.11 17.54
C ALA A 321 3.91 -8.14 16.41
N PRO A 322 5.20 -7.78 16.66
CA PRO A 322 6.26 -7.93 15.68
C PRO A 322 6.37 -9.39 15.22
N THR A 323 6.50 -9.61 13.91
CA THR A 323 6.74 -10.96 13.38
C THR A 323 8.15 -11.44 13.67
N GLY A 324 9.10 -10.50 13.80
CA GLY A 324 10.52 -10.75 13.84
C GLY A 324 11.09 -11.02 12.45
N TRP A 325 10.43 -10.48 11.43
CA TRP A 325 10.94 -10.42 10.07
C TRP A 325 12.19 -9.53 10.02
N GLY A 326 13.26 -10.02 9.43
CA GLY A 326 14.51 -9.28 9.31
C GLY A 326 14.83 -8.89 7.87
N GLY A 327 14.09 -9.41 6.91
CA GLY A 327 14.24 -9.18 5.48
C GLY A 327 13.85 -10.41 4.66
N ASP A 328 13.50 -10.22 3.41
CA ASP A 328 13.22 -11.35 2.51
C ASP A 328 13.54 -11.02 1.06
N ARG A 329 13.54 -12.05 0.23
CA ARG A 329 13.56 -11.96 -1.22
C ARG A 329 12.85 -13.15 -1.81
N TYR A 330 11.96 -12.92 -2.76
CA TYR A 330 11.39 -13.98 -3.57
C TYR A 330 11.80 -13.82 -5.03
N ARG A 331 11.75 -14.96 -5.74
CA ARG A 331 11.92 -15.04 -7.19
C ARG A 331 10.82 -15.86 -7.79
N VAL A 332 10.16 -15.34 -8.82
CA VAL A 332 9.28 -16.10 -9.70
C VAL A 332 10.09 -16.59 -10.89
N ILE A 333 10.01 -17.88 -11.16
CA ILE A 333 10.71 -18.54 -12.26
C ILE A 333 9.65 -19.12 -13.19
N GLU A 334 9.61 -18.69 -14.43
CA GLU A 334 8.72 -19.26 -15.43
C GLU A 334 9.23 -20.66 -15.84
N THR A 335 8.34 -21.64 -15.79
CA THR A 335 8.64 -23.01 -16.27
C THR A 335 7.59 -23.46 -17.28
N PRO A 336 7.88 -24.48 -18.11
CA PRO A 336 6.91 -24.98 -19.10
C PRO A 336 5.59 -25.45 -18.49
N GLU A 337 5.62 -25.93 -17.24
CA GLU A 337 4.46 -26.48 -16.54
C GLU A 337 3.74 -25.44 -15.67
N GLY A 338 4.26 -24.19 -15.60
CA GLY A 338 3.72 -23.12 -14.78
C GLY A 338 4.78 -22.43 -13.91
N PRO A 339 4.46 -21.30 -13.25
CA PRO A 339 5.44 -20.55 -12.49
C PRO A 339 5.88 -21.27 -11.22
N ALA A 340 7.17 -21.17 -10.89
CA ALA A 340 7.74 -21.56 -9.61
C ALA A 340 8.06 -20.33 -8.76
N LEU A 341 7.92 -20.43 -7.45
CA LEU A 341 8.32 -19.42 -6.47
C LEU A 341 9.41 -20.00 -5.57
N VAL A 342 10.51 -19.26 -5.44
CA VAL A 342 11.54 -19.47 -4.42
C VAL A 342 11.57 -18.26 -3.52
N TRP A 343 11.35 -18.44 -2.22
CA TRP A 343 11.26 -17.34 -1.25
C TRP A 343 12.16 -17.60 -0.05
N TYR A 344 13.10 -16.69 0.19
CA TYR A 344 14.00 -16.65 1.33
C TYR A 344 13.54 -15.59 2.32
N ILE A 345 13.37 -15.98 3.59
CA ILE A 345 13.00 -15.08 4.67
C ILE A 345 14.09 -15.15 5.73
N VAL A 346 14.66 -14.02 6.08
CA VAL A 346 15.61 -13.85 7.17
C VAL A 346 14.88 -13.41 8.42
N TRP A 347 15.22 -13.98 9.55
CA TRP A 347 14.56 -13.75 10.83
C TRP A 347 15.51 -13.09 11.83
N ASP A 348 14.95 -12.34 12.79
CA ASP A 348 15.70 -11.70 13.87
C ASP A 348 16.51 -12.72 14.69
N ASN A 349 15.96 -13.93 14.88
CA ASN A 349 16.61 -14.99 15.60
C ASN A 349 16.02 -16.38 15.27
N PRO A 350 16.71 -17.49 15.66
CA PRO A 350 16.23 -18.85 15.37
C PRO A 350 14.88 -19.24 16.00
N ALA A 351 14.50 -18.61 17.12
CA ALA A 351 13.20 -18.90 17.75
C ALA A 351 12.06 -18.36 16.93
N VAL A 352 12.23 -17.22 16.28
CA VAL A 352 11.27 -16.66 15.33
C VAL A 352 11.13 -17.54 14.12
N ALA A 353 12.24 -17.98 13.52
CA ALA A 353 12.22 -18.91 12.40
C ALA A 353 11.40 -20.18 12.72
N ARG A 354 11.60 -20.75 13.91
CA ARG A 354 10.80 -21.92 14.35
C ARG A 354 9.32 -21.60 14.47
N ARG A 355 8.95 -20.48 15.09
CA ARG A 355 7.53 -20.07 15.19
C ARG A 355 6.86 -19.94 13.81
N PHE A 356 7.59 -19.38 12.84
CA PHE A 356 7.10 -19.32 11.46
C PHE A 356 6.92 -20.72 10.88
N MET A 357 7.92 -21.60 11.01
CA MET A 357 7.87 -22.99 10.52
C MET A 357 6.67 -23.75 11.09
N ASP A 358 6.47 -23.67 12.42
CA ASP A 358 5.42 -24.38 13.15
C ASP A 358 4.01 -23.78 12.91
N GLY A 359 3.92 -22.55 12.49
CA GLY A 359 2.66 -21.83 12.25
C GLY A 359 2.35 -21.65 10.77
N THR A 360 2.72 -20.48 10.25
CA THR A 360 2.41 -20.07 8.86
C THR A 360 3.04 -21.04 7.84
N GLY A 361 4.26 -21.49 8.11
CA GLY A 361 4.96 -22.44 7.25
C GLY A 361 4.26 -23.80 7.19
N ALA A 362 3.83 -24.35 8.32
CA ALA A 362 3.06 -25.58 8.36
C ALA A 362 1.72 -25.46 7.59
N ALA A 363 1.05 -24.30 7.72
CA ALA A 363 -0.18 -24.02 6.98
C ALA A 363 0.06 -23.90 5.46
N LEU A 364 1.19 -23.34 5.04
CA LEU A 364 1.60 -23.31 3.62
C LEU A 364 1.78 -24.74 3.08
N LEU A 365 2.51 -25.59 3.82
CA LEU A 365 2.75 -26.99 3.41
C LEU A 365 1.48 -27.85 3.42
N ALA A 366 0.50 -27.53 4.25
CA ALA A 366 -0.78 -28.25 4.32
C ALA A 366 -1.73 -27.92 3.17
N ARG A 367 -1.40 -26.91 2.34
CA ARG A 367 -2.20 -26.58 1.16
C ARG A 367 -1.96 -27.62 0.08
N GLU A 368 -3.05 -28.15 -0.45
CA GLU A 368 -2.99 -28.98 -1.65
C GLU A 368 -3.16 -28.10 -2.89
N ARG A 369 -2.26 -28.24 -3.85
CA ARG A 369 -2.33 -27.60 -5.16
C ARG A 369 -2.01 -28.64 -6.23
N ASP A 370 -2.98 -28.90 -7.10
CA ASP A 370 -2.84 -29.90 -8.16
C ASP A 370 -1.62 -29.62 -9.04
N GLY A 371 -0.78 -30.67 -9.20
CA GLY A 371 0.42 -30.58 -10.02
C GLY A 371 1.59 -29.81 -9.42
N TYR A 372 1.45 -29.26 -8.21
CA TYR A 372 2.52 -28.54 -7.51
C TYR A 372 3.08 -29.34 -6.34
N ARG A 373 4.32 -29.03 -5.99
CA ARG A 373 5.00 -29.51 -4.79
C ARG A 373 5.48 -28.31 -4.00
N ASP A 374 5.31 -28.37 -2.68
CA ASP A 374 5.79 -27.38 -1.73
C ASP A 374 6.94 -27.95 -0.90
N ALA A 375 7.94 -27.12 -0.59
CA ALA A 375 9.02 -27.42 0.33
C ALA A 375 9.32 -26.22 1.22
N LEU A 376 9.56 -26.46 2.50
CA LEU A 376 9.94 -25.44 3.47
C LEU A 376 11.09 -25.95 4.32
N GLU A 377 12.17 -25.20 4.39
CA GLU A 377 13.39 -25.57 5.10
C GLU A 377 13.85 -24.46 6.05
N SER A 378 14.32 -24.85 7.22
CA SER A 378 15.07 -23.96 8.12
C SER A 378 16.54 -24.02 7.74
N ILE A 379 17.12 -22.88 7.44
CA ILE A 379 18.48 -22.74 6.94
C ILE A 379 19.23 -21.61 7.67
N VAL A 380 20.53 -21.51 7.40
CA VAL A 380 21.35 -20.37 7.80
C VAL A 380 21.91 -19.72 6.54
N VAL A 381 21.71 -18.41 6.39
CA VAL A 381 22.25 -17.62 5.29
C VAL A 381 23.17 -16.53 5.88
N ASP A 382 24.45 -16.59 5.54
CA ASP A 382 25.48 -15.68 6.04
C ASP A 382 25.42 -15.47 7.57
N GLY A 383 25.26 -16.58 8.32
CA GLY A 383 25.20 -16.59 9.78
C GLY A 383 23.87 -16.19 10.40
N ARG A 384 22.84 -15.91 9.61
CA ARG A 384 21.49 -15.51 10.07
C ARG A 384 20.51 -16.66 9.93
N ALA A 385 19.61 -16.76 10.92
CA ALA A 385 18.49 -17.68 10.84
C ALA A 385 17.58 -17.30 9.66
N ALA A 386 17.28 -18.24 8.81
CA ALA A 386 16.43 -18.03 7.64
C ALA A 386 15.55 -19.26 7.37
N THR A 387 14.52 -19.05 6.57
CA THR A 387 13.71 -20.11 5.98
C THR A 387 13.69 -19.97 4.47
N ARG A 388 13.67 -21.09 3.77
CA ARG A 388 13.45 -21.16 2.32
C ARG A 388 12.14 -21.88 2.05
N TYR A 389 11.19 -21.19 1.43
CA TYR A 389 9.96 -21.77 0.92
C TYR A 389 10.05 -21.85 -0.60
N VAL A 390 9.65 -23.00 -1.14
CA VAL A 390 9.58 -23.25 -2.59
C VAL A 390 8.23 -23.84 -2.90
N THR A 391 7.53 -23.29 -3.88
CA THR A 391 6.35 -23.89 -4.49
C THR A 391 6.53 -23.90 -6.00
N ALA A 392 6.47 -25.08 -6.61
CA ALA A 392 6.76 -25.25 -8.02
C ALA A 392 6.03 -26.47 -8.59
N PRO A 393 5.84 -26.54 -9.94
CA PRO A 393 5.36 -27.75 -10.58
C PRO A 393 6.16 -28.99 -10.13
N ALA A 394 5.46 -30.09 -9.85
CA ALA A 394 6.10 -31.30 -9.31
C ALA A 394 7.19 -31.87 -10.22
N GLY A 395 7.02 -31.70 -11.55
CA GLY A 395 7.99 -32.15 -12.57
C GLY A 395 9.13 -31.17 -12.84
N TRP A 396 9.17 -30.01 -12.15
CA TRP A 396 10.18 -28.98 -12.39
C TRP A 396 11.59 -29.49 -12.06
N THR A 397 12.50 -29.42 -13.02
CA THR A 397 13.89 -29.89 -12.85
C THR A 397 14.74 -28.99 -11.97
N GLY A 398 14.33 -27.71 -11.79
CA GLY A 398 15.03 -26.73 -10.93
C GLY A 398 15.06 -27.07 -9.44
N TRP A 399 14.30 -28.08 -8.97
CA TRP A 399 14.38 -28.58 -7.60
C TRP A 399 15.81 -28.99 -7.17
N SER A 400 16.66 -29.39 -8.10
CA SER A 400 18.05 -29.79 -7.85
C SER A 400 19.05 -28.64 -7.90
N ALA A 401 18.63 -27.43 -8.33
CA ALA A 401 19.51 -26.29 -8.55
C ALA A 401 18.76 -24.98 -8.19
N LEU A 402 18.30 -24.88 -6.94
CA LEU A 402 17.66 -23.67 -6.43
C LEU A 402 18.69 -22.53 -6.33
N PRO A 403 18.28 -21.27 -6.60
CA PRO A 403 19.17 -20.12 -6.42
C PRO A 403 19.63 -20.03 -4.96
N GLU A 404 20.89 -19.72 -4.74
CA GLU A 404 21.45 -19.48 -3.40
C GLU A 404 21.23 -18.02 -2.97
N ALA A 405 20.82 -17.85 -1.71
CA ALA A 405 20.64 -16.53 -1.13
C ALA A 405 21.94 -16.02 -0.45
N ARG A 406 22.11 -14.71 -0.47
CA ARG A 406 23.14 -13.96 0.28
C ARG A 406 22.48 -12.82 1.04
N VAL A 407 23.05 -12.49 2.19
CA VAL A 407 22.58 -11.39 3.04
C VAL A 407 23.60 -10.28 3.07
N GLY A 408 23.22 -9.12 2.54
CA GLY A 408 24.01 -7.90 2.62
C GLY A 408 23.92 -7.21 4.01
N ALA A 409 24.71 -6.17 4.22
CA ALA A 409 24.64 -5.36 5.43
C ALA A 409 23.27 -4.66 5.56
N ARG A 410 22.87 -4.38 6.82
CA ARG A 410 21.70 -3.54 7.15
C ARG A 410 21.87 -2.09 6.71
#